data_d57c500ad2656120a77cc91719d5eaf7
#
_entry.id   d57c500ad2656120a77cc91719d5eaf7
#
_cell.length_a   1.000
_cell.length_b   1.000
_cell.length_c   1.000
_cell.angle_alpha   90.00
_cell.angle_beta   90.00
_cell.angle_gamma   90.00
#
_symmetry.space_group_name_H-M   'P 1'
#
loop_
_entity.id
_entity.type
_entity.pdbx_description
1 polymer ?
#
loop_
_entity_poly.entity_id
_entity_poly.type
_entity_poly.pdbx_seq_one_letter_code
_entity_poly.pdbx_strand_id
1 'polypeptide(L)'
;MVCSRRRGCHGFTLVELLIVIVIIGLLASIAIPNLISAHRKARYARAASESKTLVTQAILYGNDQGVYPTSVAVLRSSGYANMADVDPWNLPWQLSPALTSGAPPRQTDDVYMFSKGAGASGVFPDPFVSFTGDNGSVGFSSIYGSWSGA
;
A
#
# COMPACT_ATOMS: atom_id res chain seq x y z
N MET A 1 28.28 -61.32 -23.85
CA MET A 1 28.44 -61.19 -22.38
C MET A 1 28.54 -59.71 -22.10
N VAL A 2 27.37 -59.09 -21.73
CA VAL A 2 27.27 -57.62 -21.54
C VAL A 2 27.41 -57.34 -20.05
N CYS A 3 28.50 -56.72 -19.65
CA CYS A 3 28.74 -56.36 -18.26
C CYS A 3 27.96 -55.10 -17.94
N SER A 4 26.83 -55.21 -17.25
CA SER A 4 26.04 -54.11 -16.72
C SER A 4 26.77 -53.48 -15.54
N ARG A 5 27.37 -52.28 -15.73
CA ARG A 5 27.90 -51.44 -14.66
C ARG A 5 26.71 -51.00 -13.78
N ARG A 6 26.54 -51.60 -12.61
CA ARG A 6 25.69 -51.08 -11.53
C ARG A 6 26.30 -49.78 -11.05
N ARG A 7 25.71 -48.65 -11.42
CA ARG A 7 25.98 -47.35 -10.76
C ARG A 7 25.49 -47.50 -9.31
N GLY A 8 26.41 -47.39 -8.36
CA GLY A 8 26.05 -47.41 -6.94
C GLY A 8 25.04 -46.29 -6.65
N CYS A 9 23.84 -46.68 -6.23
CA CYS A 9 22.86 -45.72 -5.71
C CYS A 9 23.38 -45.29 -4.34
N HIS A 10 24.01 -44.11 -4.28
CA HIS A 10 24.29 -43.47 -3.01
C HIS A 10 22.96 -43.03 -2.39
N GLY A 11 22.54 -43.70 -1.34
CA GLY A 11 21.38 -43.29 -0.56
C GLY A 11 21.71 -42.07 0.27
N PHE A 12 20.75 -41.16 0.41
CA PHE A 12 20.87 -39.96 1.24
C PHE A 12 20.88 -40.38 2.73
N THR A 13 21.82 -39.84 3.50
CA THR A 13 21.88 -40.15 4.93
C THR A 13 20.88 -39.30 5.72
N LEU A 14 20.35 -39.82 6.82
CA LEU A 14 19.46 -39.12 7.71
C LEU A 14 20.13 -37.88 8.33
N VAL A 15 21.44 -37.95 8.55
CA VAL A 15 22.26 -36.85 9.08
C VAL A 15 22.39 -35.71 8.07
N GLU A 16 22.59 -36.00 6.77
CA GLU A 16 22.64 -34.96 5.74
C GLU A 16 21.34 -34.17 5.67
N LEU A 17 20.17 -34.85 5.75
CA LEU A 17 18.90 -34.19 5.78
C LEU A 17 18.73 -33.32 7.03
N LEU A 18 19.17 -33.84 8.20
CA LEU A 18 19.08 -33.13 9.47
C LEU A 18 19.90 -31.83 9.46
N ILE A 19 21.12 -31.88 8.96
CA ILE A 19 21.97 -30.68 8.85
C ILE A 19 21.34 -29.62 7.94
N VAL A 20 20.75 -30.03 6.82
CA VAL A 20 20.11 -29.11 5.87
C VAL A 20 18.93 -28.38 6.53
N ILE A 21 18.02 -29.12 7.20
CA ILE A 21 16.87 -28.47 7.84
C ILE A 21 17.28 -27.53 9.00
N VAL A 22 18.35 -27.85 9.73
CA VAL A 22 18.88 -26.98 10.78
C VAL A 22 19.41 -25.68 10.19
N ILE A 23 20.19 -25.74 9.11
CA ILE A 23 20.71 -24.54 8.43
C ILE A 23 19.57 -23.69 7.87
N ILE A 24 18.59 -24.30 7.18
CA ILE A 24 17.42 -23.59 6.66
C ILE A 24 16.64 -22.94 7.81
N GLY A 25 16.42 -23.62 8.92
CA GLY A 25 15.74 -23.09 10.09
C GLY A 25 16.45 -21.87 10.68
N LEU A 26 17.77 -21.92 10.77
CA LEU A 26 18.58 -20.80 11.27
C LEU A 26 18.52 -19.59 10.34
N LEU A 27 18.62 -19.78 9.03
CA LEU A 27 18.48 -18.70 8.05
C LEU A 27 17.06 -18.12 8.04
N ALA A 28 16.03 -18.96 8.11
CA ALA A 28 14.64 -18.56 8.14
C ALA A 28 14.31 -17.71 9.39
N SER A 29 14.91 -18.01 10.53
CA SER A 29 14.68 -17.27 11.78
C SER A 29 15.06 -15.78 11.67
N ILE A 30 16.05 -15.44 10.86
CA ILE A 30 16.49 -14.06 10.61
C ILE A 30 15.72 -13.44 9.42
N ALA A 31 15.43 -14.24 8.39
CA ALA A 31 14.82 -13.75 7.16
C ALA A 31 13.33 -13.39 7.31
N ILE A 32 12.57 -14.19 8.06
CA ILE A 32 11.10 -14.03 8.18
C ILE A 32 10.72 -12.67 8.80
N PRO A 33 11.25 -12.22 9.96
CA PRO A 33 10.86 -10.94 10.54
C PRO A 33 11.25 -9.75 9.65
N ASN A 34 12.38 -9.81 8.96
CA ASN A 34 12.80 -8.78 8.03
C ASN A 34 11.88 -8.70 6.82
N LEU A 35 11.43 -9.84 6.29
CA LEU A 35 10.49 -9.91 5.17
C LEU A 35 9.13 -9.30 5.54
N ILE A 36 8.60 -9.60 6.71
CA ILE A 36 7.33 -9.02 7.20
C ILE A 36 7.43 -7.50 7.29
N SER A 37 8.52 -6.97 7.85
CA SER A 37 8.76 -5.53 7.94
C SER A 37 8.87 -4.87 6.56
N ALA A 38 9.57 -5.51 5.63
CA ALA A 38 9.70 -5.03 4.25
C ALA A 38 8.34 -4.99 3.53
N HIS A 39 7.53 -6.03 3.67
CA HIS A 39 6.18 -6.06 3.10
C HIS A 39 5.27 -4.97 3.68
N ARG A 40 5.35 -4.71 4.99
CA ARG A 40 4.61 -3.62 5.62
C ARG A 40 5.00 -2.27 5.00
N LYS A 41 6.29 -1.96 4.96
CA LYS A 41 6.80 -0.71 4.37
C LYS A 41 6.39 -0.56 2.89
N ALA A 42 6.44 -1.65 2.12
CA ALA A 42 6.03 -1.63 0.72
C ALA A 42 4.54 -1.29 0.54
N ARG A 43 3.65 -1.80 1.41
CA ARG A 43 2.22 -1.43 1.38
C ARG A 43 2.00 0.04 1.69
N TYR A 44 2.69 0.59 2.69
CA TYR A 44 2.61 2.02 3.03
C TYR A 44 3.12 2.90 1.89
N ALA A 45 4.27 2.56 1.29
CA ALA A 45 4.81 3.28 0.14
C ALA A 45 3.87 3.26 -1.07
N ARG A 46 3.25 2.10 -1.33
CA ARG A 46 2.24 1.96 -2.37
C ARG A 46 1.03 2.86 -2.10
N ALA A 47 0.48 2.82 -0.89
CA ALA A 47 -0.67 3.66 -0.52
C ALA A 47 -0.35 5.16 -0.63
N ALA A 48 0.86 5.59 -0.25
CA ALA A 48 1.30 6.98 -0.42
C ALA A 48 1.37 7.41 -1.88
N SER A 49 1.89 6.55 -2.75
CA SER A 49 1.94 6.81 -4.20
C SER A 49 0.55 6.84 -4.83
N GLU A 50 -0.30 5.88 -4.48
CA GLU A 50 -1.66 5.79 -5.00
C GLU A 50 -2.51 6.98 -4.55
N SER A 51 -2.44 7.39 -3.27
CA SER A 51 -3.19 8.56 -2.77
C SER A 51 -2.79 9.85 -3.47
N LYS A 52 -1.48 10.05 -3.72
CA LYS A 52 -1.00 11.21 -4.47
C LYS A 52 -1.56 11.22 -5.90
N THR A 53 -1.55 10.09 -6.58
CA THR A 53 -2.10 9.97 -7.92
C THR A 53 -3.60 10.26 -7.93
N LEU A 54 -4.35 9.67 -6.99
CA LEU A 54 -5.79 9.88 -6.88
C LEU A 54 -6.17 11.35 -6.63
N VAL A 55 -5.46 12.04 -5.74
CA VAL A 55 -5.67 13.48 -5.49
C VAL A 55 -5.39 14.30 -6.73
N THR A 56 -4.28 14.04 -7.41
CA THR A 56 -3.95 14.74 -8.67
C THR A 56 -5.02 14.54 -9.73
N GLN A 57 -5.50 13.32 -9.91
CA GLN A 57 -6.58 13.01 -10.86
C GLN A 57 -7.93 13.61 -10.45
N ALA A 58 -8.20 13.69 -9.14
CA ALA A 58 -9.42 14.34 -8.64
C ALA A 58 -9.43 15.85 -8.91
N ILE A 59 -8.28 16.51 -8.78
CA ILE A 59 -8.12 17.93 -9.11
C ILE A 59 -8.29 18.15 -10.63
N LEU A 60 -7.67 17.30 -11.45
CA LEU A 60 -7.84 17.37 -12.92
C LEU A 60 -9.30 17.19 -13.32
N TYR A 61 -9.95 16.17 -12.79
CA TYR A 61 -11.38 15.94 -13.02
C TYR A 61 -12.22 17.16 -12.61
N GLY A 62 -11.94 17.71 -11.41
CA GLY A 62 -12.65 18.90 -10.92
C GLY A 62 -12.50 20.11 -11.82
N ASN A 63 -11.31 20.35 -12.36
CA ASN A 63 -11.05 21.44 -13.31
C ASN A 63 -11.77 21.25 -14.65
N ASP A 64 -11.82 20.00 -15.13
CA ASP A 64 -12.43 19.70 -16.44
C ASP A 64 -13.97 19.63 -16.37
N GLN A 65 -14.50 19.05 -15.29
CA GLN A 65 -15.94 18.82 -15.14
C GLN A 65 -16.64 19.95 -14.35
N GLY A 66 -15.89 20.84 -13.72
CA GLY A 66 -16.43 21.91 -12.88
C GLY A 66 -17.00 21.44 -11.53
N VAL A 67 -16.86 20.17 -11.18
CA VAL A 67 -17.29 19.58 -9.90
C VAL A 67 -16.31 18.50 -9.47
N TYR A 68 -16.13 18.33 -8.16
CA TYR A 68 -15.24 17.27 -7.64
C TYR A 68 -15.86 15.87 -7.78
N PRO A 69 -15.02 14.83 -7.98
CA PRO A 69 -15.48 13.44 -8.01
C PRO A 69 -15.82 12.98 -6.57
N THR A 70 -17.00 12.41 -6.39
CA THR A 70 -17.50 11.97 -5.07
C THR A 70 -16.94 10.61 -4.64
N SER A 71 -16.24 9.89 -5.52
CA SER A 71 -15.63 8.60 -5.24
C SER A 71 -14.54 8.27 -6.25
N VAL A 72 -13.68 7.31 -5.89
CA VAL A 72 -12.65 6.76 -6.81
C VAL A 72 -13.31 6.06 -8.00
N ALA A 73 -14.48 5.46 -7.81
CA ALA A 73 -15.24 4.82 -8.88
C ALA A 73 -15.65 5.82 -9.98
N VAL A 74 -15.99 7.05 -9.62
CA VAL A 74 -16.28 8.13 -10.58
C VAL A 74 -15.05 8.47 -11.40
N LEU A 75 -13.88 8.61 -10.77
CA LEU A 75 -12.63 8.85 -11.49
C LEU A 75 -12.31 7.74 -12.49
N ARG A 76 -12.58 6.49 -12.11
CA ARG A 76 -12.34 5.33 -12.97
C ARG A 76 -13.32 5.28 -14.13
N SER A 77 -14.62 5.46 -13.90
CA SER A 77 -15.64 5.42 -14.95
C SER A 77 -15.49 6.57 -15.95
N SER A 78 -14.93 7.69 -15.51
CA SER A 78 -14.65 8.87 -16.35
C SER A 78 -13.28 8.80 -17.04
N GLY A 79 -12.47 7.74 -16.80
CA GLY A 79 -11.19 7.53 -17.47
C GLY A 79 -10.02 8.34 -16.90
N TYR A 80 -10.18 9.05 -15.76
CA TYR A 80 -9.11 9.84 -15.15
C TYR A 80 -8.15 8.98 -14.32
N ALA A 81 -8.62 7.91 -13.69
CA ALA A 81 -7.78 7.01 -12.92
C ALA A 81 -8.12 5.54 -13.19
N ASN A 82 -7.10 4.72 -13.44
CA ASN A 82 -7.27 3.27 -13.55
C ASN A 82 -6.75 2.59 -12.28
N MET A 83 -7.36 2.93 -11.14
CA MET A 83 -6.97 2.44 -9.83
C MET A 83 -8.13 1.74 -9.14
N ALA A 84 -7.80 0.87 -8.17
CA ALA A 84 -8.81 0.20 -7.37
C ALA A 84 -9.52 1.18 -6.42
N ASP A 85 -10.79 0.92 -6.13
CA ASP A 85 -11.58 1.70 -5.17
C ASP A 85 -11.15 1.48 -3.72
N VAL A 86 -10.26 0.50 -3.53
CA VAL A 86 -9.74 0.07 -2.23
C VAL A 86 -8.23 0.28 -2.15
N ASP A 87 -7.78 0.50 -0.95
CA ASP A 87 -6.39 0.67 -0.59
C ASP A 87 -5.62 -0.69 -0.55
N PRO A 88 -4.29 -0.71 -0.29
CA PRO A 88 -3.51 -1.95 -0.17
C PRO A 88 -3.91 -2.88 0.99
N TRP A 89 -4.78 -2.46 1.89
CA TRP A 89 -5.38 -3.29 2.96
C TRP A 89 -6.81 -3.70 2.67
N ASN A 90 -7.30 -3.45 1.43
CA ASN A 90 -8.67 -3.76 0.97
C ASN A 90 -9.75 -2.96 1.70
N LEU A 91 -9.41 -1.74 2.13
CA LEU A 91 -10.33 -0.79 2.76
C LEU A 91 -10.66 0.35 1.77
N PRO A 92 -11.84 0.96 1.87
CA PRO A 92 -12.19 2.09 1.02
C PRO A 92 -11.32 3.31 1.33
N TRP A 93 -10.90 4.01 0.28
CA TRP A 93 -10.20 5.28 0.41
C TRP A 93 -11.06 6.29 1.16
N GLN A 94 -10.44 7.03 2.08
CA GLN A 94 -11.09 8.14 2.76
C GLN A 94 -10.88 9.42 1.95
N LEU A 95 -11.95 10.14 1.71
CA LEU A 95 -11.96 11.35 0.89
C LEU A 95 -12.19 12.60 1.75
N SER A 96 -11.62 13.72 1.30
CA SER A 96 -11.84 15.02 1.92
C SER A 96 -13.32 15.46 1.81
N PRO A 97 -13.80 16.33 2.72
CA PRO A 97 -15.13 16.93 2.62
C PRO A 97 -15.36 17.66 1.30
N ALA A 98 -14.32 18.28 0.72
CA ALA A 98 -14.40 18.92 -0.58
C ALA A 98 -14.80 17.92 -1.69
N LEU A 99 -14.22 16.72 -1.68
CA LEU A 99 -14.56 15.66 -2.64
C LEU A 99 -15.95 15.09 -2.39
N THR A 100 -16.26 14.75 -1.14
CA THR A 100 -17.55 14.10 -0.81
C THR A 100 -18.75 15.00 -1.05
N SER A 101 -18.56 16.32 -1.04
CA SER A 101 -19.64 17.29 -1.33
C SER A 101 -20.02 17.34 -2.81
N GLY A 102 -19.13 16.94 -3.71
CA GLY A 102 -19.30 17.12 -5.17
C GLY A 102 -19.45 18.60 -5.58
N ALA A 103 -18.92 19.51 -4.76
CA ALA A 103 -19.00 20.95 -5.00
C ALA A 103 -18.05 21.39 -6.13
N PRO A 104 -18.28 22.57 -6.75
CA PRO A 104 -17.31 23.17 -7.66
C PRO A 104 -15.96 23.43 -6.99
N PRO A 105 -14.85 23.18 -7.67
CA PRO A 105 -13.50 23.39 -7.17
C PRO A 105 -13.26 24.86 -6.74
N ARG A 106 -12.64 25.04 -5.57
CA ARG A 106 -12.17 26.35 -5.09
C ARG A 106 -10.68 26.28 -4.82
N GLN A 107 -9.98 27.38 -5.01
CA GLN A 107 -8.53 27.45 -4.76
C GLN A 107 -8.13 27.23 -3.30
N THR A 108 -9.06 27.41 -2.37
CA THR A 108 -8.86 27.22 -0.93
C THR A 108 -9.22 25.82 -0.44
N ASP A 109 -9.69 24.93 -1.32
CA ASP A 109 -10.11 23.59 -0.93
C ASP A 109 -8.89 22.70 -0.70
N ASP A 110 -8.83 22.07 0.47
CA ASP A 110 -7.88 20.99 0.70
C ASP A 110 -8.45 19.68 0.15
N VAL A 111 -7.90 19.26 -0.98
CA VAL A 111 -8.24 17.99 -1.60
C VAL A 111 -7.28 16.93 -1.11
N TYR A 112 -7.77 15.98 -0.33
CA TYR A 112 -6.96 14.88 0.16
C TYR A 112 -7.68 13.54 0.05
N MET A 113 -6.87 12.50 -0.09
CA MET A 113 -7.29 11.11 0.03
C MET A 113 -6.29 10.35 0.87
N PHE A 114 -6.78 9.45 1.71
CA PHE A 114 -5.91 8.65 2.55
C PHE A 114 -6.47 7.26 2.83
N SER A 115 -5.56 6.35 3.17
CA SER A 115 -5.85 5.04 3.73
C SER A 115 -5.77 5.09 5.26
N LYS A 116 -6.64 4.36 5.93
CA LYS A 116 -6.58 4.16 7.38
C LYS A 116 -5.41 3.27 7.83
N GLY A 117 -4.72 2.63 6.90
CA GLY A 117 -3.62 1.74 7.19
C GLY A 117 -4.03 0.37 7.72
N ALA A 118 -3.05 -0.39 8.20
CA ALA A 118 -3.21 -1.78 8.60
C ALA A 118 -4.24 -2.02 9.73
N GLY A 119 -4.43 -1.03 10.62
CA GLY A 119 -5.34 -1.14 11.77
C GLY A 119 -6.77 -0.68 11.50
N ALA A 120 -7.08 -0.18 10.31
CA ALA A 120 -8.36 0.43 9.97
C ALA A 120 -8.80 1.57 10.91
N SER A 121 -7.90 2.09 11.75
CA SER A 121 -8.15 3.09 12.77
C SER A 121 -7.48 4.43 12.51
N GLY A 122 -6.62 4.51 11.50
CA GLY A 122 -5.93 5.73 11.14
C GLY A 122 -6.92 6.83 10.76
N VAL A 123 -6.63 8.06 11.20
CA VAL A 123 -7.42 9.25 10.93
C VAL A 123 -6.58 10.24 10.12
N PHE A 124 -7.24 11.22 9.50
CA PHE A 124 -6.54 12.32 8.88
C PHE A 124 -5.79 13.10 9.97
N PRO A 125 -4.45 13.26 9.86
CA PRO A 125 -3.69 14.00 10.83
C PRO A 125 -4.04 15.48 10.76
N ASP A 126 -4.19 16.12 11.92
CA ASP A 126 -4.33 17.57 11.98
C ASP A 126 -3.00 18.19 11.49
N PRO A 127 -3.01 19.02 10.44
CA PRO A 127 -1.81 19.63 9.90
C PRO A 127 -1.09 20.57 10.87
N PHE A 128 -1.76 21.00 11.91
CA PHE A 128 -1.20 21.86 12.98
C PHE A 128 -0.62 21.05 14.15
N VAL A 129 -0.94 19.78 14.24
CA VAL A 129 -0.33 18.86 15.20
C VAL A 129 0.69 18.02 14.43
N SER A 130 1.94 18.13 14.79
CA SER A 130 3.08 17.43 14.20
C SER A 130 2.72 16.01 13.70
N PHE A 131 3.06 15.68 12.45
CA PHE A 131 2.88 14.36 11.82
C PHE A 131 3.68 13.21 12.50
N THR A 132 4.06 13.39 13.74
CA THR A 132 4.81 12.42 14.55
C THR A 132 3.85 11.52 15.33
N GLY A 133 2.99 10.82 14.66
CA GLY A 133 2.11 9.91 15.34
C GLY A 133 1.90 8.61 14.57
N ASP A 134 2.06 7.51 15.26
CA ASP A 134 1.66 6.16 14.82
C ASP A 134 0.13 6.04 14.67
N ASN A 135 -0.50 6.94 13.93
CA ASN A 135 -1.93 6.84 13.68
C ASN A 135 -2.29 5.80 12.61
N GLY A 136 -1.24 5.21 11.99
CA GLY A 136 -1.40 4.16 10.99
C GLY A 136 -1.94 4.64 9.64
N SER A 137 -2.34 5.91 9.50
CA SER A 137 -2.84 6.46 8.25
C SER A 137 -1.72 6.81 7.28
N VAL A 138 -2.02 6.78 5.99
CA VAL A 138 -1.11 7.20 4.93
C VAL A 138 -1.90 7.86 3.81
N GLY A 139 -1.44 9.00 3.34
CA GLY A 139 -2.19 9.75 2.34
C GLY A 139 -1.44 10.93 1.75
N PHE A 140 -2.17 11.71 0.98
CA PHE A 140 -1.69 12.93 0.34
C PHE A 140 -2.78 14.01 0.38
N SER A 141 -2.37 15.23 0.70
CA SER A 141 -3.17 16.45 0.65
C SER A 141 -2.59 17.40 -0.40
N SER A 142 -3.44 18.12 -1.09
CA SER A 142 -3.04 19.14 -2.07
C SER A 142 -2.31 20.31 -1.43
N ILE A 143 -2.60 20.62 -0.17
CA ILE A 143 -2.03 21.74 0.57
C ILE A 143 -0.82 21.31 1.39
N TYR A 144 -0.95 20.20 2.13
CA TYR A 144 0.05 19.80 3.14
C TYR A 144 1.04 18.73 2.66
N GLY A 145 0.79 18.10 1.48
CA GLY A 145 1.66 17.07 0.95
C GLY A 145 1.38 15.66 1.51
N SER A 146 2.41 14.80 1.46
CA SER A 146 2.31 13.40 1.85
C SER A 146 2.55 13.20 3.35
N TRP A 147 1.86 12.23 3.96
CA TRP A 147 2.16 11.73 5.29
C TRP A 147 2.10 10.20 5.33
N SER A 148 2.78 9.62 6.31
CA SER A 148 2.73 8.18 6.60
C SER A 148 2.94 7.96 8.09
N GLY A 149 2.01 7.28 8.72
CA GLY A 149 2.05 6.84 10.11
C GLY A 149 2.57 5.41 10.28
N ALA A 150 3.59 5.02 9.47
CA ALA A 150 4.17 3.67 9.47
C ALA A 150 5.33 3.52 10.45
#